data_52d18ea24f2a2fa13bed5a1e377d04bc
#
_entry.id   52d18ea24f2a2fa13bed5a1e377d04bc
#
_cell.length_a   1.000
_cell.length_b   1.000
_cell.length_c   1.000
_cell.angle_alpha   90.00
_cell.angle_beta   90.00
_cell.angle_gamma   90.00
#
_symmetry.space_group_name_H-M   'P 1'
#
loop_
_entity.id
_entity.type
_entity.pdbx_description
1 polymer ?
#
loop_
_entity_poly.entity_id
_entity_poly.type
_entity_poly.pdbx_seq_one_letter_code
_entity_poly.pdbx_strand_id
1 'polypeptide(L)'
;VAYTWESGRRWPTAAEALRAAGRTGIDVRAALIRFYGTEPRWLPDQPASPEALAALMDDLRGSHPVSALARESGLSRYALTRWLSGQTQPRLPDFFHYVEAASLRLVDFVTSFVEPDQVPAIAPTWNRLEARRRGAFELPWTQAVIRAFELDDYRALPAHESSWVAARLGISDEEATRCIDHLVETGQLRWEGAHLALDALAVDTRRRPDVGRRLKQHWTQVAEERILGGAPGQFSYNVFTVSRADFERIRELHLQYYQELRNVVAASEPGECVAVANVQLFALDGEPEPSQE
;
A
#
# COMPACT_ATOMS: atom_id res chain seq x y z
N VAL A 1 25.67 -19.44 18.27
CA VAL A 1 24.81 -19.24 17.09
C VAL A 1 24.56 -17.76 16.82
N ALA A 2 24.16 -16.92 17.82
CA ALA A 2 23.97 -15.47 17.64
C ALA A 2 25.24 -14.78 17.10
N TYR A 3 26.40 -15.05 17.66
CA TYR A 3 27.68 -14.47 17.21
C TYR A 3 27.99 -14.72 15.72
N THR A 4 27.60 -15.88 15.16
CA THR A 4 27.81 -16.17 13.73
C THR A 4 26.82 -15.40 12.83
N TRP A 5 25.68 -14.99 13.36
CA TRP A 5 24.70 -14.16 12.67
C TRP A 5 25.15 -12.68 12.69
N GLU A 6 25.55 -12.19 13.85
CA GLU A 6 26.03 -10.81 14.03
C GLU A 6 27.30 -10.52 13.21
N SER A 7 28.17 -11.52 13.08
CA SER A 7 29.39 -11.40 12.26
C SER A 7 29.15 -11.58 10.75
N GLY A 8 27.92 -11.85 10.31
CA GLY A 8 27.59 -12.10 8.91
C GLY A 8 28.15 -13.40 8.32
N ARG A 9 28.79 -14.25 9.15
CA ARG A 9 29.37 -15.52 8.68
C ARG A 9 28.31 -16.56 8.29
N ARG A 10 27.14 -16.47 8.88
CA ARG A 10 25.97 -17.32 8.56
C ARG A 10 24.70 -16.52 8.80
N TRP A 11 23.81 -16.52 7.82
CA TRP A 11 22.48 -15.97 7.98
C TRP A 11 21.50 -17.04 8.48
N PRO A 12 20.63 -16.74 9.46
CA PRO A 12 19.56 -17.61 9.86
C PRO A 12 18.53 -17.79 8.72
N THR A 13 17.75 -18.84 8.76
CA THR A 13 16.48 -18.85 8.01
C THR A 13 15.54 -17.82 8.63
N ALA A 14 14.55 -17.35 7.84
CA ALA A 14 13.57 -16.41 8.35
C ALA A 14 12.81 -16.96 9.58
N ALA A 15 12.42 -18.26 9.57
CA ALA A 15 11.78 -18.88 10.72
C ALA A 15 12.73 -19.00 11.94
N GLU A 16 14.03 -19.24 11.73
CA GLU A 16 15.03 -19.23 12.83
C GLU A 16 15.11 -17.80 13.46
N ALA A 17 15.10 -16.77 12.62
CA ALA A 17 15.15 -15.38 13.08
C ALA A 17 13.90 -15.01 13.87
N LEU A 18 12.70 -15.35 13.37
CA LEU A 18 11.44 -15.10 14.08
C LEU A 18 11.37 -15.84 15.43
N ARG A 19 11.82 -17.10 15.47
CA ARG A 19 11.91 -17.83 16.74
C ARG A 19 12.94 -17.22 17.70
N ALA A 20 14.04 -16.70 17.18
CA ALA A 20 15.02 -16.00 18.02
C ALA A 20 14.42 -14.70 18.60
N ALA A 21 13.70 -13.92 17.78
CA ALA A 21 12.98 -12.74 18.23
C ALA A 21 11.97 -13.09 19.35
N GLY A 22 11.21 -14.18 19.19
CA GLY A 22 10.30 -14.65 20.25
C GLY A 22 11.01 -14.98 21.57
N ARG A 23 12.22 -15.53 21.50
CA ARG A 23 13.02 -15.83 22.71
C ARG A 23 13.57 -14.60 23.41
N THR A 24 13.69 -13.48 22.71
CA THR A 24 14.10 -12.19 23.30
C THR A 24 12.91 -11.38 23.83
N GLY A 25 11.71 -11.97 23.84
CA GLY A 25 10.50 -11.34 24.39
C GLY A 25 9.64 -10.62 23.39
N ILE A 26 9.97 -10.67 22.09
CA ILE A 26 9.14 -10.09 21.04
C ILE A 26 7.93 -11.02 20.77
N ASP A 27 6.72 -10.51 20.94
CA ASP A 27 5.51 -11.23 20.53
C ASP A 27 5.40 -11.22 18.99
N VAL A 28 5.83 -12.33 18.37
CA VAL A 28 5.82 -12.50 16.92
C VAL A 28 4.41 -12.45 16.34
N ARG A 29 3.39 -12.99 17.05
CA ARG A 29 1.99 -12.92 16.62
C ARG A 29 1.49 -11.48 16.58
N ALA A 30 1.68 -10.77 17.69
CA ALA A 30 1.29 -9.35 17.77
C ALA A 30 2.05 -8.50 16.73
N ALA A 31 3.32 -8.80 16.46
CA ALA A 31 4.09 -8.11 15.42
C ALA A 31 3.48 -8.34 14.02
N LEU A 32 3.10 -9.56 13.67
CA LEU A 32 2.44 -9.85 12.40
C LEU A 32 1.06 -9.19 12.31
N ILE A 33 0.27 -9.19 13.38
CA ILE A 33 -1.02 -8.48 13.44
C ILE A 33 -0.79 -6.96 13.22
N ARG A 34 0.23 -6.36 13.85
CA ARG A 34 0.61 -4.96 13.58
C ARG A 34 1.00 -4.72 12.12
N PHE A 35 1.75 -5.65 11.53
CA PHE A 35 2.11 -5.57 10.11
C PHE A 35 0.90 -5.60 9.18
N TYR A 36 -0.13 -6.38 9.46
CA TYR A 36 -1.36 -6.48 8.67
C TYR A 36 -2.43 -5.46 9.06
N GLY A 37 -2.39 -4.91 10.27
CA GLY A 37 -3.43 -4.04 10.84
C GLY A 37 -4.63 -4.81 11.39
N THR A 38 -4.79 -6.07 11.03
CA THR A 38 -5.81 -7.01 11.51
C THR A 38 -5.19 -8.40 11.60
N GLU A 39 -5.83 -9.32 12.30
CA GLU A 39 -5.36 -10.71 12.37
C GLU A 39 -5.60 -11.42 11.03
N PRO A 40 -4.52 -11.90 10.34
CA PRO A 40 -4.67 -12.60 9.09
C PRO A 40 -5.29 -13.99 9.30
N ARG A 41 -6.21 -14.42 8.43
CA ARG A 41 -6.88 -15.73 8.53
C ARG A 41 -5.93 -16.92 8.48
N TRP A 42 -4.77 -16.77 7.83
CA TRP A 42 -3.75 -17.82 7.70
C TRP A 42 -2.85 -17.93 8.94
N LEU A 43 -2.90 -17.01 9.91
CA LEU A 43 -1.94 -16.93 11.02
C LEU A 43 -2.15 -18.07 12.04
N PRO A 44 -1.26 -19.07 12.11
CA PRO A 44 -1.40 -20.19 13.03
C PRO A 44 -0.96 -19.83 14.45
N ASP A 45 -1.21 -20.71 15.41
CA ASP A 45 -0.77 -20.54 16.81
C ASP A 45 0.75 -20.45 16.95
N GLN A 46 1.51 -21.06 16.04
CA GLN A 46 2.96 -21.00 15.99
C GLN A 46 3.43 -20.12 14.81
N PRO A 47 3.43 -18.78 14.98
CA PRO A 47 3.67 -17.83 13.89
C PRO A 47 5.10 -17.85 13.34
N ALA A 48 6.06 -18.49 14.05
CA ALA A 48 7.45 -18.65 13.63
C ALA A 48 7.75 -20.05 13.08
N SER A 49 6.72 -20.83 12.73
CA SER A 49 6.90 -22.14 12.11
C SER A 49 7.26 -22.00 10.61
N PRO A 50 7.85 -23.04 9.99
CA PRO A 50 8.09 -23.07 8.56
C PRO A 50 6.82 -22.90 7.73
N GLU A 51 5.73 -23.50 8.18
CA GLU A 51 4.41 -23.48 7.54
C GLU A 51 3.81 -22.08 7.61
N ALA A 52 3.91 -21.43 8.77
CA ALA A 52 3.49 -20.03 8.94
C ALA A 52 4.25 -19.08 8.01
N LEU A 53 5.56 -19.33 7.84
CA LEU A 53 6.37 -18.52 6.94
C LEU A 53 5.97 -18.73 5.47
N ALA A 54 5.69 -19.96 5.05
CA ALA A 54 5.22 -20.22 3.69
C ALA A 54 3.85 -19.57 3.44
N ALA A 55 2.93 -19.63 4.41
CA ALA A 55 1.63 -18.98 4.34
C ALA A 55 1.76 -17.43 4.29
N LEU A 56 2.64 -16.84 5.11
CA LEU A 56 2.96 -15.42 5.04
C LEU A 56 3.48 -15.01 3.65
N MET A 57 4.40 -15.78 3.10
CA MET A 57 4.96 -15.51 1.79
C MET A 57 3.89 -15.63 0.69
N ASP A 58 3.04 -16.63 0.73
CA ASP A 58 1.97 -16.80 -0.26
C ASP A 58 0.92 -15.69 -0.17
N ASP A 59 0.56 -15.27 1.03
CA ASP A 59 -0.34 -14.16 1.26
C ASP A 59 0.24 -12.82 0.75
N LEU A 60 1.52 -12.53 1.03
CA LEU A 60 2.21 -11.36 0.50
C LEU A 60 2.32 -11.37 -1.02
N ARG A 61 2.49 -12.54 -1.62
CA ARG A 61 2.49 -12.71 -3.07
C ARG A 61 1.16 -12.30 -3.69
N GLY A 62 0.05 -12.68 -3.06
CA GLY A 62 -1.28 -12.48 -3.61
C GLY A 62 -1.40 -13.03 -5.04
N SER A 63 -1.81 -12.19 -5.98
CA SER A 63 -1.94 -12.55 -7.40
C SER A 63 -0.65 -12.36 -8.23
N HIS A 64 0.46 -11.92 -7.62
CA HIS A 64 1.72 -11.69 -8.36
C HIS A 64 2.29 -13.00 -8.92
N PRO A 65 2.59 -13.07 -10.23
CA PRO A 65 3.25 -14.23 -10.80
C PRO A 65 4.64 -14.45 -10.18
N VAL A 66 5.01 -15.70 -9.90
CA VAL A 66 6.34 -16.01 -9.34
C VAL A 66 7.48 -15.54 -10.25
N SER A 67 7.26 -15.50 -11.56
CA SER A 67 8.23 -14.97 -12.53
C SER A 67 8.47 -13.47 -12.39
N ALA A 68 7.44 -12.69 -12.07
CA ALA A 68 7.57 -11.25 -11.82
C ALA A 68 8.33 -11.01 -10.51
N LEU A 69 7.93 -11.69 -9.42
CA LEU A 69 8.64 -11.61 -8.14
C LEU A 69 10.12 -12.02 -8.23
N ALA A 70 10.43 -13.04 -9.04
CA ALA A 70 11.83 -13.45 -9.26
C ALA A 70 12.65 -12.35 -9.92
N ARG A 71 12.09 -11.64 -10.89
CA ARG A 71 12.75 -10.53 -11.57
C ARG A 71 12.94 -9.33 -10.64
N GLU A 72 11.92 -8.97 -9.87
CA GLU A 72 11.90 -7.81 -8.99
C GLU A 72 12.77 -8.00 -7.75
N SER A 73 12.76 -9.20 -7.18
CA SER A 73 13.57 -9.53 -6.00
C SER A 73 15.02 -9.91 -6.31
N GLY A 74 15.34 -10.21 -7.58
CA GLY A 74 16.63 -10.78 -7.96
C GLY A 74 16.82 -12.24 -7.50
N LEU A 75 15.76 -12.89 -7.01
CA LEU A 75 15.78 -14.25 -6.48
C LEU A 75 15.49 -15.29 -7.58
N SER A 76 16.00 -16.49 -7.39
CA SER A 76 15.75 -17.59 -8.31
C SER A 76 14.27 -18.03 -8.27
N ARG A 77 13.61 -18.13 -9.43
CA ARG A 77 12.25 -18.67 -9.56
C ARG A 77 12.09 -20.03 -8.92
N TYR A 78 13.10 -20.89 -9.05
CA TYR A 78 13.11 -22.21 -8.43
C TYR A 78 13.12 -22.14 -6.90
N ALA A 79 13.93 -21.25 -6.32
CA ALA A 79 13.95 -21.03 -4.88
C ALA A 79 12.60 -20.52 -4.37
N LEU A 80 12.02 -19.50 -5.04
CA LEU A 80 10.70 -18.96 -4.67
C LEU A 80 9.61 -20.03 -4.68
N THR A 81 9.56 -20.87 -5.72
CA THR A 81 8.57 -21.97 -5.80
C THR A 81 8.71 -22.94 -4.62
N ARG A 82 9.93 -23.29 -4.21
CA ARG A 82 10.17 -24.19 -3.08
C ARG A 82 9.86 -23.55 -1.72
N TRP A 83 10.06 -22.25 -1.57
CA TRP A 83 9.71 -21.53 -0.35
C TRP A 83 8.19 -21.42 -0.19
N LEU A 84 7.49 -21.04 -1.25
CA LEU A 84 6.02 -20.93 -1.28
C LEU A 84 5.33 -22.29 -1.04
N SER A 85 5.95 -23.40 -1.50
CA SER A 85 5.44 -24.75 -1.22
C SER A 85 5.87 -25.31 0.14
N GLY A 86 6.64 -24.57 0.94
CA GLY A 86 7.13 -25.01 2.24
C GLY A 86 8.26 -26.07 2.19
N GLN A 87 8.74 -26.45 1.00
CA GLN A 87 9.79 -27.47 0.85
C GLN A 87 11.15 -27.01 1.41
N THR A 88 11.44 -25.74 1.33
CA THR A 88 12.65 -25.12 1.89
C THR A 88 12.32 -23.75 2.44
N GLN A 89 13.24 -23.17 3.21
CA GLN A 89 13.06 -21.86 3.82
C GLN A 89 14.09 -20.87 3.28
N PRO A 90 13.70 -19.60 3.07
CA PRO A 90 14.64 -18.54 2.70
C PRO A 90 15.59 -18.23 3.87
N ARG A 91 16.81 -17.80 3.56
CA ARG A 91 17.65 -17.07 4.51
C ARG A 91 17.04 -15.69 4.77
N LEU A 92 17.33 -15.12 5.93
CA LEU A 92 16.75 -13.83 6.33
C LEU A 92 16.97 -12.70 5.29
N PRO A 93 18.15 -12.51 4.69
CA PRO A 93 18.33 -11.51 3.63
C PRO A 93 17.44 -11.77 2.41
N ASP A 94 17.38 -13.01 1.94
CA ASP A 94 16.55 -13.38 0.79
C ASP A 94 15.06 -13.19 1.09
N PHE A 95 14.66 -13.48 2.34
CA PHE A 95 13.30 -13.23 2.80
C PHE A 95 12.97 -11.73 2.81
N PHE A 96 13.89 -10.87 3.20
CA PHE A 96 13.70 -9.42 3.14
C PHE A 96 13.59 -8.91 1.70
N HIS A 97 14.41 -9.41 0.78
CA HIS A 97 14.26 -9.11 -0.66
C HIS A 97 12.88 -9.55 -1.18
N TYR A 98 12.41 -10.72 -0.72
CA TYR A 98 11.06 -11.19 -1.06
C TYR A 98 9.96 -10.26 -0.52
N VAL A 99 10.03 -9.90 0.78
CA VAL A 99 9.03 -9.01 1.41
C VAL A 99 8.97 -7.68 0.67
N GLU A 100 10.14 -7.11 0.32
CA GLU A 100 10.19 -5.86 -0.43
C GLU A 100 9.56 -6.00 -1.81
N ALA A 101 9.96 -7.00 -2.60
CA ALA A 101 9.43 -7.20 -3.95
C ALA A 101 7.93 -7.54 -3.96
N ALA A 102 7.45 -8.31 -2.99
CA ALA A 102 6.05 -8.72 -2.93
C ALA A 102 5.12 -7.63 -2.37
N SER A 103 5.61 -6.72 -1.54
CA SER A 103 4.75 -5.81 -0.79
C SER A 103 5.20 -4.36 -0.77
N LEU A 104 6.45 -4.04 -1.12
CA LEU A 104 7.09 -2.73 -0.94
C LEU A 104 7.02 -2.23 0.52
N ARG A 105 7.01 -3.16 1.50
CA ARG A 105 6.73 -2.89 2.90
C ARG A 105 7.78 -3.46 3.85
N LEU A 106 9.03 -3.61 3.39
CA LEU A 106 10.10 -4.16 4.24
C LEU A 106 10.31 -3.37 5.51
N VAL A 107 10.35 -2.04 5.41
CA VAL A 107 10.54 -1.16 6.57
C VAL A 107 9.40 -1.35 7.58
N ASP A 108 8.18 -1.45 7.08
CA ASP A 108 7.00 -1.75 7.90
C ASP A 108 7.09 -3.11 8.57
N PHE A 109 7.53 -4.11 7.84
CA PHE A 109 7.71 -5.45 8.39
C PHE A 109 8.70 -5.41 9.54
N VAL A 110 9.88 -4.82 9.35
CA VAL A 110 10.90 -4.73 10.40
C VAL A 110 10.41 -3.93 11.60
N THR A 111 9.77 -2.77 11.38
CA THR A 111 9.27 -1.92 12.47
C THR A 111 8.05 -2.49 13.21
N SER A 112 7.44 -3.55 12.68
CA SER A 112 6.44 -4.29 13.44
C SER A 112 7.03 -5.15 14.55
N PHE A 113 8.33 -5.48 14.47
CA PHE A 113 9.07 -6.28 15.46
C PHE A 113 9.94 -5.45 16.40
N VAL A 114 10.48 -4.34 15.92
CA VAL A 114 11.41 -3.50 16.68
C VAL A 114 11.04 -2.02 16.53
N GLU A 115 11.32 -1.25 17.57
CA GLU A 115 11.14 0.20 17.50
C GLU A 115 12.14 0.80 16.49
N PRO A 116 11.69 1.71 15.61
CA PRO A 116 12.54 2.29 14.57
C PRO A 116 13.82 2.94 15.10
N ASP A 117 13.73 3.59 16.27
CA ASP A 117 14.84 4.27 16.92
C ASP A 117 15.94 3.31 17.38
N GLN A 118 15.61 2.04 17.56
CA GLN A 118 16.58 0.99 17.91
C GLN A 118 17.36 0.48 16.71
N VAL A 119 16.98 0.87 15.48
CA VAL A 119 17.63 0.44 14.24
C VAL A 119 18.04 1.66 13.41
N PRO A 120 19.22 2.27 13.68
CA PRO A 120 19.65 3.50 13.02
C PRO A 120 19.64 3.45 11.50
N ALA A 121 19.83 2.26 10.92
CA ALA A 121 19.83 2.06 9.47
C ALA A 121 18.46 2.29 8.82
N ILE A 122 17.34 2.10 9.54
CA ILE A 122 15.98 2.24 9.01
C ILE A 122 15.25 3.47 9.53
N ALA A 123 15.69 4.07 10.63
CA ALA A 123 15.03 5.21 11.25
C ALA A 123 14.79 6.39 10.27
N PRO A 124 15.75 6.81 9.42
CA PRO A 124 15.51 7.89 8.46
C PRO A 124 14.42 7.53 7.41
N THR A 125 14.41 6.29 6.95
CA THR A 125 13.41 5.80 5.98
C THR A 125 12.03 5.68 6.63
N TRP A 126 11.97 5.19 7.86
CA TRP A 126 10.74 5.13 8.65
C TRP A 126 10.15 6.51 8.87
N ASN A 127 10.94 7.48 9.35
CA ASN A 127 10.49 8.84 9.60
C ASN A 127 9.93 9.50 8.33
N ARG A 128 10.55 9.23 7.17
CA ARG A 128 10.08 9.68 5.87
C ARG A 128 8.75 9.04 5.49
N LEU A 129 8.60 7.72 5.67
CA LEU A 129 7.34 7.01 5.42
C LEU A 129 6.21 7.53 6.31
N GLU A 130 6.47 7.77 7.60
CA GLU A 130 5.47 8.30 8.52
C GLU A 130 5.10 9.76 8.18
N ALA A 131 6.04 10.58 7.75
CA ALA A 131 5.75 11.92 7.26
C ALA A 131 4.87 11.89 6.00
N ARG A 132 5.17 11.00 5.04
CA ARG A 132 4.36 10.79 3.83
C ARG A 132 2.93 10.33 4.17
N ARG A 133 2.78 9.39 5.11
CA ARG A 133 1.46 8.90 5.57
C ARG A 133 0.67 9.99 6.25
N ARG A 134 1.31 10.79 7.09
CA ARG A 134 0.70 11.92 7.78
C ARG A 134 0.22 12.96 6.77
N GLY A 135 1.05 13.30 5.79
CA GLY A 135 0.70 14.23 4.74
C GLY A 135 -0.46 13.75 3.87
N ALA A 136 -0.48 12.48 3.50
CA ALA A 136 -1.62 11.91 2.77
C ALA A 136 -2.96 12.03 3.54
N PHE A 137 -2.89 12.18 4.85
CA PHE A 137 -4.03 12.36 5.73
C PHE A 137 -4.40 13.84 5.99
N GLU A 138 -3.40 14.67 6.27
CA GLU A 138 -3.58 16.11 6.56
C GLU A 138 -3.85 16.92 5.28
N LEU A 139 -3.34 16.43 4.15
CA LEU A 139 -3.46 17.03 2.83
C LEU A 139 -4.00 15.99 1.82
N PRO A 140 -5.30 15.65 1.85
CA PRO A 140 -5.87 14.55 1.04
C PRO A 140 -5.68 14.74 -0.47
N TRP A 141 -5.57 15.99 -0.92
CA TRP A 141 -5.31 16.33 -2.32
C TRP A 141 -3.92 15.90 -2.82
N THR A 142 -2.96 15.60 -1.94
CA THR A 142 -1.61 15.14 -2.34
C THR A 142 -1.65 13.96 -3.31
N GLN A 143 -2.63 13.07 -3.17
CA GLN A 143 -2.80 11.93 -4.08
C GLN A 143 -3.18 12.36 -5.51
N ALA A 144 -4.06 13.34 -5.65
CA ALA A 144 -4.44 13.88 -6.95
C ALA A 144 -3.33 14.78 -7.52
N VAL A 145 -2.70 15.60 -6.66
CA VAL A 145 -1.57 16.47 -7.04
C VAL A 145 -0.42 15.66 -7.63
N ILE A 146 -0.05 14.55 -7.00
CA ILE A 146 0.99 13.63 -7.55
C ILE A 146 0.62 13.16 -8.96
N ARG A 147 -0.66 12.80 -9.22
CA ARG A 147 -1.11 12.35 -10.54
C ARG A 147 -1.10 13.44 -11.60
N ALA A 148 -1.26 14.70 -11.20
CA ALA A 148 -1.15 15.81 -12.14
C ALA A 148 0.25 15.93 -12.78
N PHE A 149 1.31 15.52 -12.07
CA PHE A 149 2.67 15.50 -12.57
C PHE A 149 2.95 14.35 -13.56
N GLU A 150 2.06 13.37 -13.66
CA GLU A 150 2.15 12.29 -14.63
C GLU A 150 1.52 12.66 -15.99
N LEU A 151 0.76 13.76 -16.03
CA LEU A 151 0.08 14.21 -17.25
C LEU A 151 1.08 14.70 -18.32
N ASP A 152 0.83 14.35 -19.57
CA ASP A 152 1.64 14.80 -20.70
C ASP A 152 1.56 16.32 -20.88
N ASP A 153 0.39 16.93 -20.61
CA ASP A 153 0.22 18.39 -20.63
C ASP A 153 1.14 19.08 -19.62
N TYR A 154 1.37 18.50 -18.44
CA TYR A 154 2.33 19.03 -17.47
C TYR A 154 3.77 18.96 -18.00
N ARG A 155 4.13 17.84 -18.60
CA ARG A 155 5.48 17.63 -19.17
C ARG A 155 5.76 18.58 -20.35
N ALA A 156 4.71 19.04 -21.03
CA ALA A 156 4.81 19.98 -22.13
C ALA A 156 4.96 21.45 -21.69
N LEU A 157 4.78 21.76 -20.39
CA LEU A 157 5.00 23.11 -19.88
C LEU A 157 6.47 23.51 -20.01
N PRO A 158 6.79 24.80 -20.18
CA PRO A 158 8.18 25.26 -20.19
C PRO A 158 8.87 25.14 -18.82
N ALA A 159 8.10 25.23 -17.74
CA ALA A 159 8.54 25.09 -16.35
C ALA A 159 7.37 24.70 -15.46
N HIS A 160 7.66 24.30 -14.23
CA HIS A 160 6.65 24.04 -13.22
C HIS A 160 5.86 25.29 -12.85
N GLU A 161 4.53 25.18 -12.82
CA GLU A 161 3.60 26.20 -12.37
C GLU A 161 2.56 25.56 -11.43
N SER A 162 2.57 25.96 -10.14
CA SER A 162 1.59 25.45 -9.14
C SER A 162 0.15 25.80 -9.50
N SER A 163 -0.08 26.98 -10.10
CA SER A 163 -1.39 27.44 -10.58
C SER A 163 -1.95 26.56 -11.69
N TRP A 164 -1.11 25.98 -12.55
CA TRP A 164 -1.55 25.01 -13.55
C TRP A 164 -2.12 23.76 -12.86
N VAL A 165 -1.44 23.23 -11.82
CA VAL A 165 -1.91 22.09 -11.04
C VAL A 165 -3.23 22.40 -10.37
N ALA A 166 -3.35 23.57 -9.75
CA ALA A 166 -4.57 24.04 -9.10
C ALA A 166 -5.75 24.09 -10.08
N ALA A 167 -5.57 24.75 -11.23
CA ALA A 167 -6.57 24.85 -12.28
C ALA A 167 -6.97 23.46 -12.84
N ARG A 168 -6.01 22.57 -13.04
CA ARG A 168 -6.26 21.22 -13.58
C ARG A 168 -7.09 20.35 -12.64
N LEU A 169 -6.88 20.49 -11.33
CA LEU A 169 -7.60 19.73 -10.31
C LEU A 169 -8.87 20.42 -9.81
N GLY A 170 -9.03 21.72 -10.10
CA GLY A 170 -10.13 22.55 -9.62
C GLY A 170 -10.05 22.78 -8.10
N ILE A 171 -8.85 23.06 -7.59
CA ILE A 171 -8.56 23.43 -6.22
C ILE A 171 -7.94 24.85 -6.16
N SER A 172 -7.78 25.40 -4.96
CA SER A 172 -7.10 26.71 -4.82
C SER A 172 -5.59 26.60 -5.04
N ASP A 173 -4.96 27.70 -5.46
CA ASP A 173 -3.51 27.80 -5.58
C ASP A 173 -2.80 27.54 -4.26
N GLU A 174 -3.39 27.97 -3.14
CA GLU A 174 -2.88 27.72 -1.80
C GLU A 174 -2.86 26.24 -1.45
N GLU A 175 -3.96 25.52 -1.74
CA GLU A 175 -4.05 24.09 -1.50
C GLU A 175 -3.06 23.31 -2.39
N ALA A 176 -2.96 23.67 -3.67
CA ALA A 176 -1.99 23.04 -4.58
C ALA A 176 -0.55 23.25 -4.09
N THR A 177 -0.19 24.49 -3.72
CA THR A 177 1.15 24.82 -3.21
C THR A 177 1.46 24.07 -1.94
N ARG A 178 0.56 24.03 -0.95
CA ARG A 178 0.75 23.26 0.29
C ARG A 178 0.98 21.77 0.02
N CYS A 179 0.23 21.20 -0.90
CA CYS A 179 0.41 19.79 -1.28
C CYS A 179 1.76 19.57 -1.96
N ILE A 180 2.16 20.44 -2.89
CA ILE A 180 3.41 20.35 -3.61
C ILE A 180 4.61 20.47 -2.66
N ASP A 181 4.61 21.50 -1.78
CA ASP A 181 5.67 21.70 -0.79
C ASP A 181 5.85 20.47 0.10
N HIS A 182 4.74 19.94 0.62
CA HIS A 182 4.78 18.72 1.42
C HIS A 182 5.33 17.51 0.64
N LEU A 183 4.95 17.34 -0.63
CA LEU A 183 5.44 16.26 -1.48
C LEU A 183 6.94 16.38 -1.77
N VAL A 184 7.44 17.59 -1.93
CA VAL A 184 8.88 17.88 -2.10
C VAL A 184 9.63 17.64 -0.79
N GLU A 185 9.15 18.17 0.35
CA GLU A 185 9.76 17.98 1.66
C GLU A 185 9.86 16.52 2.07
N THR A 186 8.86 15.72 1.73
CA THR A 186 8.85 14.27 2.02
C THR A 186 9.55 13.42 0.93
N GLY A 187 10.09 14.07 -0.11
CA GLY A 187 10.82 13.43 -1.19
C GLY A 187 9.94 12.51 -2.06
N GLN A 188 8.66 12.82 -2.21
CA GLN A 188 7.76 12.17 -3.17
C GLN A 188 7.82 12.85 -4.54
N LEU A 189 8.16 14.14 -4.54
CA LEU A 189 8.51 14.92 -5.70
C LEU A 189 9.94 15.44 -5.56
N ARG A 190 10.65 15.51 -6.67
CA ARG A 190 12.00 16.08 -6.77
C ARG A 190 12.11 17.00 -7.98
N TRP A 191 12.96 17.99 -7.87
CA TRP A 191 13.25 18.86 -8.99
C TRP A 191 14.12 18.15 -10.04
N GLU A 192 13.67 18.16 -11.28
CA GLU A 192 14.42 17.76 -12.47
C GLU A 192 14.48 18.95 -13.43
N GLY A 193 15.55 19.74 -13.32
CA GLY A 193 15.64 21.00 -14.05
C GLY A 193 14.57 22.00 -13.63
N ALA A 194 13.71 22.42 -14.55
CA ALA A 194 12.61 23.35 -14.29
C ALA A 194 11.28 22.66 -13.93
N HIS A 195 11.24 21.34 -13.83
CA HIS A 195 10.04 20.57 -13.55
C HIS A 195 10.17 19.76 -12.25
N LEU A 196 9.02 19.36 -11.73
CA LEU A 196 8.93 18.38 -10.65
C LEU A 196 8.63 16.99 -11.24
N ALA A 197 9.36 16.00 -10.77
CA ALA A 197 9.18 14.61 -11.16
C ALA A 197 8.91 13.72 -9.94
N LEU A 198 8.21 12.62 -10.17
CA LEU A 198 7.92 11.64 -9.11
C LEU A 198 9.18 10.88 -8.72
N ASP A 199 9.34 10.68 -7.41
CA ASP A 199 10.27 9.69 -6.88
C ASP A 199 9.57 8.33 -6.79
N ALA A 200 10.25 7.26 -7.21
CA ALA A 200 9.68 5.93 -7.44
C ALA A 200 9.12 5.20 -6.19
N LEU A 201 9.13 5.82 -5.02
CA LEU A 201 8.66 5.20 -3.78
C LEU A 201 7.14 5.33 -3.62
N ALA A 202 6.42 4.25 -3.82
CA ALA A 202 4.99 4.14 -3.54
C ALA A 202 4.70 4.24 -2.03
N VAL A 203 3.66 4.97 -1.65
CA VAL A 203 3.18 5.08 -0.26
C VAL A 203 1.98 4.16 -0.07
N ASP A 204 2.10 3.15 0.79
CA ASP A 204 0.97 2.29 1.17
C ASP A 204 0.24 2.89 2.39
N THR A 205 -1.00 3.34 2.19
CA THR A 205 -1.87 3.91 3.24
C THR A 205 -2.79 2.87 3.90
N ARG A 206 -2.76 1.60 3.47
CA ARG A 206 -3.68 0.54 3.95
C ARG A 206 -3.51 0.17 5.42
N ARG A 207 -2.41 0.56 6.06
CA ARG A 207 -2.10 0.25 7.46
C ARG A 207 -2.84 1.07 8.52
N ARG A 208 -3.50 2.12 8.13
CA ARG A 208 -4.17 3.05 9.04
C ARG A 208 -5.66 3.10 8.69
N PRO A 209 -6.49 2.21 9.27
CA PRO A 209 -7.94 2.18 8.98
C PRO A 209 -8.63 3.52 9.24
N ASP A 210 -8.18 4.27 10.25
CA ASP A 210 -8.61 5.62 10.57
C ASP A 210 -8.29 6.61 9.42
N VAL A 211 -7.06 6.55 8.89
CA VAL A 211 -6.63 7.35 7.73
C VAL A 211 -7.43 6.98 6.50
N GLY A 212 -7.56 5.69 6.22
CA GLY A 212 -8.35 5.20 5.10
C GLY A 212 -9.81 5.65 5.14
N ARG A 213 -10.42 5.71 6.34
CA ARG A 213 -11.80 6.19 6.53
C ARG A 213 -11.91 7.69 6.20
N ARG A 214 -11.00 8.52 6.67
CA ARG A 214 -11.00 9.95 6.42
C ARG A 214 -10.73 10.30 4.96
N LEU A 215 -9.84 9.57 4.28
CA LEU A 215 -9.62 9.73 2.85
C LEU A 215 -10.87 9.37 2.04
N LYS A 216 -11.56 8.28 2.38
CA LYS A 216 -12.84 7.93 1.76
C LYS A 216 -13.89 9.01 2.00
N GLN A 217 -13.99 9.55 3.22
CA GLN A 217 -14.88 10.66 3.53
C GLN A 217 -14.55 11.90 2.70
N HIS A 218 -13.28 12.29 2.61
CA HIS A 218 -12.86 13.44 1.80
C HIS A 218 -13.28 13.28 0.33
N TRP A 219 -12.98 12.14 -0.30
CA TRP A 219 -13.35 11.92 -1.70
C TRP A 219 -14.86 11.83 -1.91
N THR A 220 -15.62 11.44 -0.89
CA THR A 220 -17.09 11.50 -0.91
C THR A 220 -17.58 12.94 -0.90
N GLN A 221 -16.97 13.80 -0.07
CA GLN A 221 -17.29 15.24 -0.04
C GLN A 221 -16.94 15.92 -1.36
N VAL A 222 -15.79 15.62 -1.94
CA VAL A 222 -15.42 16.12 -3.27
C VAL A 222 -16.42 15.67 -4.33
N ALA A 223 -16.89 14.42 -4.28
CA ALA A 223 -17.93 13.94 -5.21
C ALA A 223 -19.25 14.68 -5.02
N GLU A 224 -19.67 14.94 -3.78
CA GLU A 224 -20.86 15.74 -3.46
C GLU A 224 -20.76 17.16 -4.04
N GLU A 225 -19.66 17.86 -3.81
CA GLU A 225 -19.39 19.19 -4.37
C GLU A 225 -19.46 19.20 -5.90
N ARG A 226 -18.91 18.17 -6.55
CA ARG A 226 -18.96 18.02 -8.01
C ARG A 226 -20.38 17.78 -8.53
N ILE A 227 -21.18 16.97 -7.83
CA ILE A 227 -22.60 16.76 -8.15
C ILE A 227 -23.36 18.08 -8.04
N LEU A 228 -23.25 18.77 -6.92
CA LEU A 228 -23.93 20.05 -6.65
C LEU A 228 -23.52 21.15 -7.64
N GLY A 229 -22.25 21.18 -8.03
CA GLY A 229 -21.72 22.11 -9.02
C GLY A 229 -22.03 21.75 -10.48
N GLY A 230 -22.72 20.63 -10.74
CA GLY A 230 -23.05 20.19 -12.10
C GLY A 230 -21.82 19.79 -12.93
N ALA A 231 -20.72 19.39 -12.30
CA ALA A 231 -19.52 18.96 -13.00
C ALA A 231 -19.79 17.70 -13.84
N PRO A 232 -19.17 17.57 -15.02
CA PRO A 232 -19.29 16.36 -15.82
C PRO A 232 -18.70 15.16 -15.07
N GLY A 233 -19.41 14.03 -15.09
CA GLY A 233 -19.01 12.81 -14.41
C GLY A 233 -20.10 11.75 -14.48
N GLN A 234 -19.75 10.55 -14.04
CA GLN A 234 -20.72 9.48 -13.91
C GLN A 234 -21.03 9.26 -12.42
N PHE A 235 -22.20 9.77 -12.01
CA PHE A 235 -22.71 9.65 -10.66
C PHE A 235 -23.95 8.77 -10.67
N SER A 236 -23.94 7.67 -9.93
CA SER A 236 -25.05 6.74 -9.88
C SER A 236 -25.34 6.28 -8.46
N TYR A 237 -26.61 6.01 -8.18
CA TYR A 237 -27.01 5.36 -6.95
C TYR A 237 -28.06 4.28 -7.26
N ASN A 238 -28.14 3.28 -6.43
CA ASN A 238 -29.18 2.27 -6.48
C ASN A 238 -29.56 1.86 -5.05
N VAL A 239 -30.84 1.82 -4.75
CA VAL A 239 -31.37 1.34 -3.46
C VAL A 239 -32.19 0.10 -3.77
N PHE A 240 -31.85 -1.02 -3.14
CA PHE A 240 -32.46 -2.32 -3.45
C PHE A 240 -32.55 -3.20 -2.22
N THR A 241 -33.41 -4.21 -2.30
CA THR A 241 -33.49 -5.31 -1.34
C THR A 241 -32.80 -6.53 -1.94
N VAL A 242 -32.02 -7.23 -1.15
CA VAL A 242 -31.21 -8.37 -1.62
C VAL A 242 -31.07 -9.41 -0.50
N SER A 243 -30.90 -10.67 -0.85
CA SER A 243 -30.54 -11.72 0.11
C SER A 243 -29.11 -11.51 0.65
N ARG A 244 -28.79 -12.05 1.83
CA ARG A 244 -27.43 -11.99 2.39
C ARG A 244 -26.40 -12.61 1.45
N ALA A 245 -26.72 -13.76 0.86
CA ALA A 245 -25.85 -14.45 -0.09
C ALA A 245 -25.59 -13.60 -1.35
N ASP A 246 -26.60 -12.94 -1.89
CA ASP A 246 -26.43 -12.08 -3.05
C ASP A 246 -25.72 -10.76 -2.69
N PHE A 247 -25.86 -10.27 -1.45
CA PHE A 247 -25.09 -9.11 -0.98
C PHE A 247 -23.59 -9.41 -1.00
N GLU A 248 -23.16 -10.60 -0.51
CA GLU A 248 -21.76 -11.03 -0.61
C GLU A 248 -21.30 -11.17 -2.07
N ARG A 249 -22.14 -11.70 -2.94
CA ARG A 249 -21.88 -11.76 -4.38
C ARG A 249 -21.69 -10.38 -5.01
N ILE A 250 -22.48 -9.38 -4.59
CA ILE A 250 -22.27 -7.99 -5.04
C ILE A 250 -20.94 -7.43 -4.51
N ARG A 251 -20.54 -7.76 -3.28
CA ARG A 251 -19.21 -7.40 -2.75
C ARG A 251 -18.08 -7.99 -3.59
N GLU A 252 -18.20 -9.25 -4.01
CA GLU A 252 -17.21 -9.88 -4.89
C GLU A 252 -17.14 -9.20 -6.27
N LEU A 253 -18.28 -8.85 -6.87
CA LEU A 253 -18.34 -8.09 -8.12
C LEU A 253 -17.69 -6.72 -7.97
N HIS A 254 -17.84 -6.06 -6.82
CA HIS A 254 -17.18 -4.80 -6.52
C HIS A 254 -15.65 -4.95 -6.47
N LEU A 255 -15.14 -6.03 -5.85
CA LEU A 255 -13.71 -6.32 -5.82
C LEU A 255 -13.15 -6.62 -7.22
N GLN A 256 -13.89 -7.37 -8.04
CA GLN A 256 -13.51 -7.65 -9.44
C GLN A 256 -13.46 -6.36 -10.25
N TYR A 257 -14.49 -5.51 -10.17
CA TYR A 257 -14.51 -4.20 -10.82
C TYR A 257 -13.28 -3.37 -10.43
N TYR A 258 -12.92 -3.35 -9.14
CA TYR A 258 -11.75 -2.61 -8.67
C TYR A 258 -10.43 -3.15 -9.22
N GLN A 259 -10.31 -4.46 -9.39
CA GLN A 259 -9.14 -5.09 -10.01
C GLN A 259 -9.05 -4.74 -11.51
N GLU A 260 -10.16 -4.82 -12.23
CA GLU A 260 -10.21 -4.45 -13.65
C GLU A 260 -9.88 -2.97 -13.86
N LEU A 261 -10.45 -2.08 -13.02
CA LEU A 261 -10.11 -0.66 -13.03
C LEU A 261 -8.58 -0.44 -12.90
N ARG A 262 -7.95 -1.12 -11.94
CA ARG A 262 -6.50 -1.02 -11.76
C ARG A 262 -5.70 -1.51 -12.97
N ASN A 263 -6.16 -2.57 -13.63
CA ASN A 263 -5.52 -3.10 -14.84
C ASN A 263 -5.63 -2.09 -15.98
N VAL A 264 -6.78 -1.47 -16.18
CA VAL A 264 -6.98 -0.41 -17.17
C VAL A 264 -6.07 0.77 -16.89
N VAL A 265 -6.03 1.25 -15.63
CA VAL A 265 -5.17 2.38 -15.23
C VAL A 265 -3.69 2.06 -15.43
N ALA A 266 -3.26 0.83 -15.10
CA ALA A 266 -1.86 0.42 -15.23
C ALA A 266 -1.40 0.30 -16.70
N ALA A 267 -2.33 0.07 -17.63
CA ALA A 267 -2.05 -0.06 -19.07
C ALA A 267 -2.34 1.25 -19.85
N SER A 268 -2.81 2.29 -19.14
CA SER A 268 -3.25 3.53 -19.80
C SER A 268 -2.06 4.45 -20.12
N GLU A 269 -1.84 4.69 -21.39
CA GLU A 269 -0.90 5.69 -21.93
C GLU A 269 -1.54 6.31 -23.18
N PRO A 270 -1.42 7.62 -23.42
CA PRO A 270 -0.77 8.64 -22.58
C PRO A 270 -1.59 9.07 -21.37
N GLY A 271 -0.95 9.74 -20.38
CA GLY A 271 -1.63 10.33 -19.23
C GLY A 271 -2.33 11.64 -19.60
N GLU A 272 -3.65 11.64 -19.76
CA GLU A 272 -4.43 12.80 -20.23
C GLU A 272 -5.37 13.39 -19.17
N CYS A 273 -5.76 12.64 -18.13
CA CYS A 273 -6.65 13.12 -17.08
C CYS A 273 -6.33 12.53 -15.71
N VAL A 274 -6.64 13.30 -14.67
CA VAL A 274 -6.68 12.81 -13.28
C VAL A 274 -8.12 12.48 -12.92
N ALA A 275 -8.39 11.25 -12.55
CA ALA A 275 -9.73 10.77 -12.24
C ALA A 275 -9.81 10.16 -10.84
N VAL A 276 -10.98 10.26 -10.22
CA VAL A 276 -11.35 9.59 -8.97
C VAL A 276 -12.51 8.64 -9.23
N ALA A 277 -12.34 7.37 -8.89
CA ALA A 277 -13.41 6.40 -8.83
C ALA A 277 -13.75 6.14 -7.35
N ASN A 278 -14.92 6.59 -6.91
CA ASN A 278 -15.42 6.44 -5.55
C ASN A 278 -16.71 5.62 -5.58
N VAL A 279 -16.63 4.37 -5.18
CA VAL A 279 -17.77 3.45 -5.18
C VAL A 279 -18.05 3.00 -3.75
N GLN A 280 -19.30 3.02 -3.33
CA GLN A 280 -19.73 2.70 -1.97
C GLN A 280 -20.82 1.63 -2.02
N LEU A 281 -20.67 0.58 -1.23
CA LEU A 281 -21.66 -0.46 -0.99
C LEU A 281 -21.76 -0.67 0.53
N PHE A 282 -22.96 -0.45 1.07
CA PHE A 282 -23.25 -0.65 2.49
C PHE A 282 -24.72 -0.99 2.71
N ALA A 283 -25.03 -1.71 3.78
CA ALA A 283 -26.38 -1.97 4.19
C ALA A 283 -26.92 -0.80 5.02
N LEU A 284 -28.15 -0.36 4.75
CA LEU A 284 -28.82 0.72 5.47
C LEU A 284 -29.39 0.25 6.84
N ASP A 285 -29.71 -1.03 6.94
CA ASP A 285 -30.31 -1.68 8.12
C ASP A 285 -29.27 -2.39 9.01
N GLY A 286 -27.99 -2.11 8.84
CA GLY A 286 -26.87 -2.69 9.54
C GLY A 286 -26.23 -3.85 8.77
N GLU A 287 -24.93 -4.10 9.05
CA GLU A 287 -24.27 -5.26 8.44
C GLU A 287 -24.92 -6.55 8.95
N PRO A 288 -25.26 -7.50 8.06
CA PRO A 288 -25.66 -8.83 8.49
C PRO A 288 -24.51 -9.46 9.28
N GLU A 289 -24.79 -9.94 10.51
CA GLU A 289 -23.80 -10.70 11.27
C GLU A 289 -23.23 -11.85 10.40
N PRO A 290 -21.91 -12.08 10.44
CA PRO A 290 -21.33 -13.21 9.70
C PRO A 290 -22.03 -14.49 10.14
N SER A 291 -22.54 -15.26 9.18
CA SER A 291 -23.14 -16.56 9.45
C SER A 291 -22.17 -17.40 10.26
N GLN A 292 -22.58 -17.80 11.47
CA GLN A 292 -21.87 -18.82 12.23
C GLN A 292 -22.16 -20.16 11.50
N GLU A 293 -21.27 -20.58 10.60
CA GLU A 293 -21.13 -21.95 10.12
C GLU A 293 -19.66 -22.38 10.25
#